data_7993fc0adfd8fdee388c01f7c205cfac
#
_entry.id   7993fc0adfd8fdee388c01f7c205cfac
#
_cell.length_a   1.000
_cell.length_b   1.000
_cell.length_c   1.000
_cell.angle_alpha   90.00
_cell.angle_beta   90.00
_cell.angle_gamma   90.00
#
_symmetry.space_group_name_H-M   'P 1'
#
loop_
_entity.id
_entity.type
_entity.pdbx_description
1 polymer ?
#
loop_
_entity_poly.entity_id
_entity_poly.type
_entity_poly.pdbx_seq_one_letter_code
_entity_poly.pdbx_strand_id
1 'polypeptide(L)'
;EAAAETRPDFRLLFNLFSFSNEEEFILDGLSEGLDLWVAPRELDGTARGRRLKALPARGSEIFTTTRLQNNYLLGIPSPWLAAEEVRGLQAAGFDKAQVTVDPAPLAPFDINREVLRALNFDAAADVDTVVAAAAVRLVGKDGSPALIKAWRLCDTAVRGFPSIMLYGDNNWGFPWYRLLVRPFAPDIGKIPEAERAYYEKYMTVTFNNPNLVDLGTDILWTLMTRDQADAAVAQADRATWKSLDEADGMLADAIEGAEGEARAVFIDQLDRLRALRCYFRTLRNTAAWVAGVHGYIEAQDPAEKERREAMVREMVDAEIANAKALAALFESSKTPFMPVDPKGETFNIYGTNLPELIRKKVALMETHRNDEPRIDPDFMWRLPPDAGLDPKAYMKY
;
A
#
# COMPACT_ATOMS: atom_id res chain seq x y z
N GLU A 1 -35.78 -10.72 -10.10
CA GLU A 1 -37.22 -10.73 -10.49
C GLU A 1 -38.06 -9.91 -9.50
N ALA A 2 -38.19 -10.28 -8.23
CA ALA A 2 -39.02 -9.56 -7.24
C ALA A 2 -38.69 -8.06 -7.10
N ALA A 3 -37.43 -7.66 -7.21
CA ALA A 3 -37.04 -6.25 -7.16
C ALA A 3 -37.50 -5.49 -8.43
N ALA A 4 -37.43 -6.10 -9.60
CA ALA A 4 -37.87 -5.51 -10.85
C ALA A 4 -39.40 -5.38 -10.95
N GLU A 5 -40.17 -6.25 -10.29
CA GLU A 5 -41.62 -6.15 -10.17
C GLU A 5 -42.06 -4.94 -9.35
N THR A 6 -41.27 -4.60 -8.32
CA THR A 6 -41.58 -3.47 -7.41
C THR A 6 -41.01 -2.13 -7.91
N ARG A 7 -39.85 -2.17 -8.56
CA ARG A 7 -39.11 -1.03 -9.07
C ARG A 7 -38.54 -1.39 -10.45
N PRO A 8 -39.26 -1.12 -11.56
CA PRO A 8 -38.83 -1.44 -12.91
C PRO A 8 -37.51 -0.78 -13.34
N ASP A 9 -37.16 0.33 -12.70
CA ASP A 9 -35.91 1.09 -12.86
C ASP A 9 -34.77 0.59 -11.98
N PHE A 10 -35.02 -0.44 -11.16
CA PHE A 10 -33.99 -0.99 -10.27
C PHE A 10 -32.97 -1.80 -11.07
N ARG A 11 -31.71 -1.46 -10.89
CA ARG A 11 -30.58 -2.21 -11.48
C ARG A 11 -29.79 -2.85 -10.35
N LEU A 12 -29.46 -4.10 -10.50
CA LEU A 12 -28.63 -4.84 -9.55
C LEU A 12 -27.19 -4.87 -10.05
N LEU A 13 -26.28 -4.35 -9.24
CA LEU A 13 -24.85 -4.43 -9.50
C LEU A 13 -24.26 -5.63 -8.77
N PHE A 14 -23.71 -6.57 -9.54
CA PHE A 14 -23.07 -7.77 -9.01
C PHE A 14 -21.53 -7.59 -8.98
N ASN A 15 -20.92 -7.82 -7.84
CA ASN A 15 -19.47 -7.71 -7.66
C ASN A 15 -18.80 -9.04 -7.97
N LEU A 16 -18.09 -9.11 -9.10
CA LEU A 16 -17.29 -10.28 -9.51
C LEU A 16 -15.87 -10.29 -8.92
N PHE A 17 -15.44 -9.21 -8.30
CA PHE A 17 -14.06 -9.03 -7.86
C PHE A 17 -13.55 -10.15 -6.93
N SER A 18 -14.43 -10.76 -6.14
CA SER A 18 -14.10 -11.80 -5.17
C SER A 18 -14.35 -13.23 -5.66
N PHE A 19 -14.78 -13.41 -6.90
CA PHE A 19 -15.23 -14.71 -7.44
C PHE A 19 -14.42 -15.18 -8.65
N SER A 20 -13.11 -14.97 -8.63
CA SER A 20 -12.24 -15.25 -9.77
C SER A 20 -12.19 -16.73 -10.21
N ASN A 21 -12.48 -17.65 -9.29
CA ASN A 21 -12.49 -19.10 -9.59
C ASN A 21 -13.85 -19.61 -10.09
N GLU A 22 -14.94 -18.93 -9.72
CA GLU A 22 -16.32 -19.31 -10.05
C GLU A 22 -16.89 -18.49 -11.22
N GLU A 23 -16.10 -17.59 -11.74
CA GLU A 23 -16.55 -16.53 -12.61
C GLU A 23 -17.14 -17.02 -13.94
N GLU A 24 -16.55 -18.02 -14.58
CA GLU A 24 -17.13 -18.57 -15.82
C GLU A 24 -18.52 -19.11 -15.58
N PHE A 25 -18.72 -19.82 -14.48
CA PHE A 25 -20.01 -20.35 -14.07
C PHE A 25 -21.02 -19.24 -13.78
N ILE A 26 -20.56 -18.18 -13.09
CA ILE A 26 -21.39 -17.01 -12.77
C ILE A 26 -21.79 -16.29 -14.05
N LEU A 27 -20.84 -16.02 -14.96
CA LEU A 27 -21.11 -15.32 -16.21
C LEU A 27 -22.09 -16.08 -17.14
N ASP A 28 -22.10 -17.41 -17.07
CA ASP A 28 -23.05 -18.23 -17.83
C ASP A 28 -24.46 -18.15 -17.25
N GLY A 29 -24.59 -18.00 -15.96
CA GLY A 29 -25.87 -17.92 -15.27
C GLY A 29 -26.44 -16.50 -15.11
N LEU A 30 -25.73 -15.46 -15.56
CA LEU A 30 -26.18 -14.08 -15.39
C LEU A 30 -27.42 -13.76 -16.20
N SER A 31 -28.41 -13.18 -15.54
CA SER A 31 -29.60 -12.61 -16.17
C SER A 31 -29.24 -11.41 -17.05
N GLU A 32 -29.99 -11.20 -18.13
CA GLU A 32 -29.86 -9.99 -18.95
C GLU A 32 -30.14 -8.73 -18.13
N GLY A 33 -29.37 -7.66 -18.39
CA GLY A 33 -29.52 -6.38 -17.69
C GLY A 33 -28.94 -6.30 -16.29
N LEU A 34 -28.21 -7.33 -15.86
CA LEU A 34 -27.44 -7.27 -14.60
C LEU A 34 -26.16 -6.47 -14.81
N ASP A 35 -25.93 -5.48 -13.97
CA ASP A 35 -24.67 -4.70 -13.98
C ASP A 35 -23.56 -5.46 -13.26
N LEU A 36 -22.32 -5.27 -13.71
CA LEU A 36 -21.16 -5.97 -13.17
C LEU A 36 -20.09 -5.01 -12.68
N TRP A 37 -19.52 -5.33 -11.55
CA TRP A 37 -18.33 -4.70 -11.03
C TRP A 37 -17.16 -5.67 -11.17
N VAL A 38 -16.16 -5.31 -11.99
CA VAL A 38 -15.04 -6.17 -12.37
C VAL A 38 -13.71 -5.49 -12.08
N ALA A 39 -12.63 -6.27 -11.89
CA ALA A 39 -11.29 -5.72 -11.79
C ALA A 39 -10.82 -5.16 -13.15
N PRO A 40 -9.99 -4.08 -13.19
CA PRO A 40 -9.56 -3.45 -14.44
C PRO A 40 -8.89 -4.40 -15.44
N ARG A 41 -8.11 -5.37 -14.94
CA ARG A 41 -7.43 -6.41 -15.74
C ARG A 41 -8.37 -7.36 -16.47
N GLU A 42 -9.62 -7.39 -16.09
CA GLU A 42 -10.60 -8.33 -16.60
C GLU A 42 -11.12 -7.99 -18.00
N LEU A 43 -10.87 -6.77 -18.49
CA LEU A 43 -11.16 -6.37 -19.86
C LEU A 43 -9.98 -6.54 -20.83
N ASP A 44 -8.97 -7.28 -20.45
CA ASP A 44 -7.84 -7.61 -21.32
C ASP A 44 -8.27 -8.43 -22.57
N GLY A 45 -7.30 -8.75 -23.43
CA GLY A 45 -7.54 -9.53 -24.66
C GLY A 45 -7.84 -11.02 -24.45
N THR A 46 -8.02 -11.50 -23.23
CA THR A 46 -8.37 -12.88 -22.90
C THR A 46 -9.78 -13.26 -23.39
N ALA A 47 -10.09 -14.55 -23.39
CA ALA A 47 -11.45 -15.04 -23.71
C ALA A 47 -12.49 -14.44 -22.76
N ARG A 48 -12.14 -14.32 -21.49
CA ARG A 48 -12.92 -13.69 -20.42
C ARG A 48 -13.15 -12.19 -20.69
N GLY A 49 -12.09 -11.42 -20.94
CA GLY A 49 -12.21 -10.00 -21.25
C GLY A 49 -13.08 -9.72 -22.47
N ARG A 50 -12.97 -10.54 -23.53
CA ARG A 50 -13.86 -10.44 -24.70
C ARG A 50 -15.32 -10.71 -24.34
N ARG A 51 -15.58 -11.67 -23.45
CA ARG A 51 -16.92 -12.02 -22.99
C ARG A 51 -17.54 -10.88 -22.16
N LEU A 52 -16.79 -10.30 -21.24
CA LEU A 52 -17.20 -9.13 -20.47
C LEU A 52 -17.51 -7.94 -21.38
N LYS A 53 -16.68 -7.68 -22.38
CA LYS A 53 -16.89 -6.59 -23.36
C LYS A 53 -18.18 -6.76 -24.21
N ALA A 54 -18.69 -7.96 -24.32
CA ALA A 54 -19.93 -8.23 -25.04
C ALA A 54 -21.20 -7.97 -24.20
N LEU A 55 -21.10 -7.87 -22.88
CA LEU A 55 -22.25 -7.69 -21.98
C LEU A 55 -23.02 -6.38 -22.17
N PRO A 56 -22.38 -5.22 -22.47
CA PRO A 56 -23.11 -3.98 -22.73
C PRO A 56 -24.11 -4.09 -23.88
N ALA A 57 -23.83 -4.90 -24.91
CA ALA A 57 -24.76 -5.18 -26.01
C ALA A 57 -26.04 -5.93 -25.54
N ARG A 58 -26.01 -6.51 -24.34
CA ARG A 58 -27.14 -7.21 -23.68
C ARG A 58 -27.81 -6.35 -22.60
N GLY A 59 -27.50 -5.04 -22.55
CA GLY A 59 -28.09 -4.09 -21.61
C GLY A 59 -27.43 -4.01 -20.22
N SER A 60 -26.31 -4.70 -20.01
CA SER A 60 -25.52 -4.60 -18.76
C SER A 60 -24.57 -3.42 -18.79
N GLU A 61 -24.35 -2.79 -17.64
CA GLU A 61 -23.28 -1.81 -17.44
C GLU A 61 -22.10 -2.47 -16.73
N ILE A 62 -20.88 -2.11 -17.15
CA ILE A 62 -19.66 -2.64 -16.56
C ILE A 62 -18.99 -1.52 -15.75
N PHE A 63 -18.80 -1.79 -14.48
CA PHE A 63 -18.10 -0.92 -13.54
C PHE A 63 -16.77 -1.52 -13.16
N THR A 64 -15.80 -0.67 -12.90
CA THR A 64 -14.53 -1.09 -12.30
C THR A 64 -14.17 -0.17 -11.14
N THR A 65 -13.13 -0.52 -10.42
CA THR A 65 -12.56 0.33 -9.37
C THR A 65 -11.07 0.49 -9.60
N THR A 66 -10.55 1.68 -9.33
CA THR A 66 -9.11 1.89 -9.18
C THR A 66 -8.83 2.68 -7.92
N ARG A 67 -7.65 2.47 -7.38
CA ARG A 67 -7.13 3.23 -6.25
C ARG A 67 -5.98 4.05 -6.74
N LEU A 68 -6.09 5.34 -6.57
CA LEU A 68 -5.06 6.26 -7.02
C LEU A 68 -3.85 6.33 -6.11
N GLN A 69 -3.98 5.83 -4.90
CA GLN A 69 -2.89 5.77 -3.94
C GLN A 69 -2.81 4.39 -3.33
N ASN A 70 -1.71 3.71 -3.59
CA ASN A 70 -1.40 2.40 -3.05
C ASN A 70 -0.62 2.50 -1.73
N ASN A 71 -0.79 3.56 -0.97
CA ASN A 71 -0.16 3.73 0.32
C ASN A 71 -1.16 4.22 1.37
N TYR A 72 -0.93 3.86 2.61
CA TYR A 72 -1.80 4.21 3.74
C TYR A 72 -1.56 5.65 4.22
N LEU A 73 -1.27 6.54 3.30
CA LEU A 73 -0.98 7.93 3.55
C LEU A 73 -1.94 8.81 2.76
N LEU A 74 -2.22 9.98 3.30
CA LEU A 74 -3.17 10.94 2.74
C LEU A 74 -2.44 12.01 1.94
N GLY A 75 -2.95 12.33 0.75
CA GLY A 75 -2.51 13.46 -0.05
C GLY A 75 -1.09 13.32 -0.61
N ILE A 76 -0.60 12.12 -0.86
CA ILE A 76 0.69 11.90 -1.52
C ILE A 76 0.58 12.30 -2.99
N PRO A 77 1.39 13.26 -3.47
CA PRO A 77 1.25 13.78 -4.82
C PRO A 77 1.84 12.82 -5.87
N SER A 78 0.95 12.27 -6.71
CA SER A 78 1.29 11.47 -7.89
C SER A 78 0.29 11.75 -9.03
N PRO A 79 0.14 13.02 -9.47
CA PRO A 79 -0.94 13.41 -10.37
C PRO A 79 -0.81 12.81 -11.77
N TRP A 80 0.41 12.57 -12.26
CA TRP A 80 0.63 11.95 -13.57
C TRP A 80 0.32 10.46 -13.55
N LEU A 81 0.68 9.75 -12.47
CA LEU A 81 0.29 8.34 -12.27
C LEU A 81 -1.24 8.23 -12.18
N ALA A 82 -1.89 9.11 -11.41
CA ALA A 82 -3.34 9.15 -11.32
C ALA A 82 -4.03 9.34 -12.68
N ALA A 83 -3.50 10.25 -13.51
CA ALA A 83 -4.00 10.49 -14.85
C ALA A 83 -3.80 9.28 -15.78
N GLU A 84 -2.66 8.64 -15.70
CA GLU A 84 -2.33 7.45 -16.49
C GLU A 84 -3.26 6.28 -16.16
N GLU A 85 -3.54 6.05 -14.89
CA GLU A 85 -4.47 5.02 -14.46
C GLU A 85 -5.89 5.25 -15.00
N VAL A 86 -6.41 6.48 -14.87
CA VAL A 86 -7.73 6.81 -15.41
C VAL A 86 -7.79 6.66 -16.93
N ARG A 87 -6.76 7.15 -17.64
CA ARG A 87 -6.66 6.98 -19.10
C ARG A 87 -6.52 5.51 -19.50
N GLY A 88 -5.82 4.72 -18.70
CA GLY A 88 -5.71 3.27 -18.87
C GLY A 88 -7.08 2.58 -18.80
N LEU A 89 -7.93 2.97 -17.84
CA LEU A 89 -9.30 2.47 -17.74
C LEU A 89 -10.14 2.85 -18.95
N GLN A 90 -10.06 4.10 -19.39
CA GLN A 90 -10.77 4.58 -20.60
C GLN A 90 -10.32 3.82 -21.84
N ALA A 91 -9.01 3.64 -22.03
CA ALA A 91 -8.45 2.86 -23.14
C ALA A 91 -8.86 1.38 -23.10
N ALA A 92 -9.05 0.81 -21.89
CA ALA A 92 -9.57 -0.54 -21.72
C ALA A 92 -11.08 -0.65 -21.99
N GLY A 93 -11.78 0.47 -22.21
CA GLY A 93 -13.20 0.52 -22.55
C GLY A 93 -14.14 0.63 -21.36
N PHE A 94 -13.65 1.08 -20.21
CA PHE A 94 -14.51 1.39 -19.07
C PHE A 94 -15.06 2.81 -19.17
N ASP A 95 -16.36 2.93 -19.27
CA ASP A 95 -17.07 4.21 -19.21
C ASP A 95 -17.37 4.64 -17.76
N LYS A 96 -17.36 3.67 -16.86
CA LYS A 96 -17.73 3.86 -15.46
C LYS A 96 -16.69 3.25 -14.53
N ALA A 97 -16.10 4.09 -13.70
CA ALA A 97 -15.14 3.65 -12.69
C ALA A 97 -15.41 4.31 -11.34
N GLN A 98 -15.32 3.53 -10.29
CA GLN A 98 -15.19 4.07 -8.94
C GLN A 98 -13.72 4.35 -8.68
N VAL A 99 -13.39 5.60 -8.45
CA VAL A 99 -12.03 5.99 -8.07
C VAL A 99 -12.00 6.25 -6.58
N THR A 100 -11.19 5.48 -5.86
CA THR A 100 -10.97 5.71 -4.43
C THR A 100 -9.92 6.81 -4.26
N VAL A 101 -10.28 7.84 -3.52
CA VAL A 101 -9.43 8.99 -3.19
C VAL A 101 -9.42 9.22 -1.69
N ASP A 102 -8.40 9.94 -1.24
CA ASP A 102 -8.30 10.33 0.16
C ASP A 102 -9.47 11.26 0.58
N PRO A 103 -9.88 11.20 1.85
CA PRO A 103 -10.87 12.12 2.40
C PRO A 103 -10.44 13.59 2.27
N ALA A 104 -11.26 14.40 1.60
CA ALA A 104 -10.96 15.81 1.33
C ALA A 104 -10.57 16.65 2.55
N PRO A 105 -11.23 16.52 3.72
CA PRO A 105 -10.85 17.30 4.89
C PRO A 105 -9.48 16.96 5.46
N LEU A 106 -8.99 15.74 5.19
CA LEU A 106 -7.71 15.25 5.70
C LEU A 106 -6.54 15.52 4.75
N ALA A 107 -6.83 15.81 3.47
CA ALA A 107 -5.84 16.14 2.46
C ALA A 107 -6.28 17.37 1.64
N PRO A 108 -6.22 18.59 2.23
CA PRO A 108 -6.77 19.81 1.60
C PRO A 108 -6.04 20.21 0.32
N PHE A 109 -4.77 19.85 0.17
CA PHE A 109 -3.92 20.21 -0.97
C PHE A 109 -3.64 18.99 -1.89
N ASP A 110 -4.61 18.13 -2.07
CA ASP A 110 -4.49 16.92 -2.89
C ASP A 110 -4.56 17.24 -4.38
N ILE A 111 -3.40 17.27 -5.03
CA ILE A 111 -3.27 17.52 -6.47
C ILE A 111 -3.84 16.37 -7.32
N ASN A 112 -3.83 15.15 -6.83
CA ASN A 112 -4.39 14.01 -7.56
C ASN A 112 -5.89 14.20 -7.79
N ARG A 113 -6.60 14.71 -6.80
CA ARG A 113 -8.02 15.02 -6.88
C ARG A 113 -8.34 16.12 -7.89
N GLU A 114 -7.48 17.14 -7.98
CA GLU A 114 -7.63 18.18 -8.99
C GLU A 114 -7.52 17.62 -10.40
N VAL A 115 -6.53 16.75 -10.62
CA VAL A 115 -6.34 16.07 -11.93
C VAL A 115 -7.50 15.16 -12.24
N LEU A 116 -7.95 14.34 -11.29
CA LEU A 116 -9.13 13.49 -11.47
C LEU A 116 -10.39 14.27 -11.82
N ARG A 117 -10.60 15.37 -11.12
CA ARG A 117 -11.72 16.25 -11.38
C ARG A 117 -11.67 16.81 -12.81
N ALA A 118 -10.50 17.25 -13.25
CA ALA A 118 -10.32 17.73 -14.61
C ALA A 118 -10.61 16.64 -15.65
N LEU A 119 -10.06 15.44 -15.47
CA LEU A 119 -10.28 14.29 -16.37
C LEU A 119 -11.72 13.77 -16.36
N ASN A 120 -12.44 13.92 -15.26
CA ASN A 120 -13.86 13.57 -15.20
C ASN A 120 -14.74 14.51 -16.04
N PHE A 121 -14.37 15.77 -16.18
CA PHE A 121 -15.10 16.74 -17.01
C PHE A 121 -14.61 16.76 -18.46
N ASP A 122 -13.32 16.54 -18.67
CA ASP A 122 -12.70 16.48 -19.99
C ASP A 122 -11.59 15.41 -19.99
N ALA A 123 -11.90 14.25 -20.61
CA ALA A 123 -10.96 13.15 -20.72
C ALA A 123 -9.64 13.52 -21.45
N ALA A 124 -9.68 14.56 -22.29
CA ALA A 124 -8.54 15.08 -23.04
C ALA A 124 -7.77 16.18 -22.28
N ALA A 125 -8.19 16.56 -21.06
CA ALA A 125 -7.55 17.63 -20.30
C ALA A 125 -6.03 17.42 -20.21
N ASP A 126 -5.27 18.49 -20.45
CA ASP A 126 -3.82 18.46 -20.30
C ASP A 126 -3.41 18.51 -18.83
N VAL A 127 -2.83 17.41 -18.36
CA VAL A 127 -2.46 17.21 -16.96
C VAL A 127 -1.42 18.23 -16.50
N ASP A 128 -0.45 18.58 -17.36
CA ASP A 128 0.57 19.56 -17.00
C ASP A 128 -0.03 20.96 -16.81
N THR A 129 -1.00 21.33 -17.63
CA THR A 129 -1.75 22.59 -17.47
C THR A 129 -2.55 22.60 -16.17
N VAL A 130 -3.22 21.50 -15.81
CA VAL A 130 -3.98 21.39 -14.56
C VAL A 130 -3.05 21.51 -13.35
N VAL A 131 -1.94 20.78 -13.36
CA VAL A 131 -0.94 20.78 -12.28
C VAL A 131 -0.32 22.17 -12.13
N ALA A 132 0.07 22.83 -13.24
CA ALA A 132 0.64 24.17 -13.20
C ALA A 132 -0.35 25.20 -12.62
N ALA A 133 -1.60 25.17 -13.06
CA ALA A 133 -2.64 26.08 -12.55
C ALA A 133 -2.88 25.86 -11.04
N ALA A 134 -2.92 24.62 -10.59
CA ALA A 134 -3.06 24.29 -9.17
C ALA A 134 -1.86 24.79 -8.36
N ALA A 135 -0.63 24.57 -8.82
CA ALA A 135 0.58 25.01 -8.13
C ALA A 135 0.62 26.54 -7.99
N VAL A 136 0.32 27.27 -9.08
CA VAL A 136 0.25 28.76 -9.05
C VAL A 136 -0.80 29.26 -8.06
N ARG A 137 -1.95 28.60 -7.99
CA ARG A 137 -3.01 28.94 -7.04
C ARG A 137 -2.58 28.72 -5.59
N LEU A 138 -1.80 27.68 -5.32
CA LEU A 138 -1.40 27.28 -3.97
C LEU A 138 -0.22 28.11 -3.43
N VAL A 139 0.80 28.34 -4.24
CA VAL A 139 2.08 28.95 -3.79
C VAL A 139 2.54 30.15 -4.61
N GLY A 140 1.69 30.66 -5.51
CA GLY A 140 2.04 31.76 -6.40
C GLY A 140 2.96 31.36 -7.56
N LYS A 141 3.21 32.33 -8.48
CA LYS A 141 4.03 32.09 -9.68
C LYS A 141 5.48 31.71 -9.34
N ASP A 142 6.05 32.36 -8.33
CA ASP A 142 7.46 32.18 -7.99
C ASP A 142 7.71 30.84 -7.27
N GLY A 143 6.78 30.39 -6.44
CA GLY A 143 6.87 29.09 -5.73
C GLY A 143 6.46 27.87 -6.58
N SER A 144 5.64 28.09 -7.63
CA SER A 144 5.07 26.98 -8.39
C SER A 144 6.08 26.06 -9.07
N PRO A 145 7.23 26.51 -9.60
CA PRO A 145 8.21 25.61 -10.22
C PRO A 145 8.80 24.60 -9.22
N ALA A 146 9.09 25.03 -7.97
CA ALA A 146 9.60 24.17 -6.94
C ALA A 146 8.57 23.10 -6.53
N LEU A 147 7.31 23.52 -6.35
CA LEU A 147 6.22 22.60 -5.99
C LEU A 147 5.97 21.56 -7.08
N ILE A 148 5.88 21.96 -8.35
CA ILE A 148 5.68 21.06 -9.49
C ILE A 148 6.83 20.04 -9.58
N LYS A 149 8.08 20.50 -9.44
CA LYS A 149 9.23 19.62 -9.49
C LYS A 149 9.23 18.63 -8.33
N ALA A 150 8.90 19.04 -7.11
CA ALA A 150 8.76 18.15 -5.97
C ALA A 150 7.68 17.10 -6.20
N TRP A 151 6.53 17.47 -6.78
CA TRP A 151 5.48 16.53 -7.14
C TRP A 151 5.93 15.52 -8.22
N ARG A 152 6.71 15.95 -9.24
CA ARG A 152 7.29 15.03 -10.24
C ARG A 152 8.26 14.03 -9.62
N LEU A 153 9.09 14.47 -8.70
CA LEU A 153 10.04 13.61 -7.99
C LEU A 153 9.28 12.60 -7.10
N CYS A 154 8.22 13.04 -6.43
CA CYS A 154 7.36 12.15 -5.66
C CYS A 154 6.66 11.11 -6.55
N ASP A 155 6.06 11.53 -7.67
CA ASP A 155 5.44 10.63 -8.66
C ASP A 155 6.45 9.60 -9.19
N THR A 156 7.68 10.03 -9.48
CA THR A 156 8.77 9.15 -9.89
C THR A 156 9.11 8.12 -8.81
N ALA A 157 9.20 8.55 -7.56
CA ALA A 157 9.49 7.64 -6.44
C ALA A 157 8.37 6.61 -6.22
N VAL A 158 7.10 7.05 -6.30
CA VAL A 158 5.92 6.17 -6.17
C VAL A 158 5.91 5.11 -7.28
N ARG A 159 6.17 5.51 -8.54
CA ARG A 159 6.25 4.58 -9.69
C ARG A 159 7.40 3.60 -9.58
N GLY A 160 8.53 4.06 -9.07
CA GLY A 160 9.75 3.24 -8.95
C GLY A 160 9.71 2.25 -7.80
N PHE A 161 8.88 2.48 -6.80
CA PHE A 161 8.80 1.64 -5.62
C PHE A 161 8.17 0.29 -5.95
N PRO A 162 8.79 -0.85 -5.55
CA PRO A 162 8.24 -2.18 -5.82
C PRO A 162 6.97 -2.45 -5.04
N SER A 163 6.10 -3.30 -5.58
CA SER A 163 5.04 -3.92 -4.79
C SER A 163 5.66 -4.95 -3.86
N ILE A 164 5.60 -4.71 -2.55
CA ILE A 164 6.21 -5.58 -1.52
C ILE A 164 5.15 -6.43 -0.83
N MET A 165 3.88 -6.12 -1.06
CA MET A 165 2.82 -6.68 -0.25
C MET A 165 1.98 -7.71 -0.98
N LEU A 166 1.46 -8.60 -0.19
CA LEU A 166 0.41 -9.54 -0.44
C LEU A 166 -0.78 -8.88 -1.13
N TYR A 167 -1.39 -9.58 -2.05
CA TYR A 167 -2.50 -9.09 -2.87
C TYR A 167 -2.13 -7.97 -3.84
N GLY A 168 -0.84 -7.72 -4.07
CA GLY A 168 -0.36 -6.72 -5.04
C GLY A 168 -0.72 -5.28 -4.68
N ASP A 169 -1.09 -5.02 -3.44
CA ASP A 169 -1.58 -3.74 -2.97
C ASP A 169 -0.88 -3.33 -1.67
N ASN A 170 0.06 -2.40 -1.78
CA ASN A 170 0.79 -1.84 -0.64
C ASN A 170 -0.12 -1.24 0.43
N ASN A 171 -1.35 -0.91 0.08
CA ASN A 171 -2.31 -0.26 0.95
C ASN A 171 -3.03 -1.25 1.89
N TRP A 172 -3.45 -2.41 1.37
CA TRP A 172 -4.20 -3.39 2.15
C TRP A 172 -3.37 -4.11 3.19
N GLY A 173 -2.17 -4.54 2.82
CA GLY A 173 -1.32 -5.30 3.71
C GLY A 173 -0.77 -4.48 4.87
N PHE A 174 -0.62 -3.18 4.67
CA PHE A 174 0.06 -2.32 5.63
C PHE A 174 -0.65 -2.22 6.99
N PRO A 175 -1.94 -1.86 7.08
CA PRO A 175 -2.63 -1.87 8.35
C PRO A 175 -2.87 -3.28 8.88
N TRP A 176 -3.18 -4.24 8.03
CA TRP A 176 -3.50 -5.61 8.43
C TRP A 176 -2.34 -6.36 9.07
N TYR A 177 -1.11 -6.07 8.64
CA TYR A 177 0.09 -6.65 9.23
C TYR A 177 0.75 -5.75 10.27
N ARG A 178 0.13 -4.63 10.60
CA ARG A 178 0.61 -3.71 11.65
C ARG A 178 2.06 -3.28 11.44
N LEU A 179 2.51 -3.14 10.20
CA LEU A 179 3.93 -2.95 9.84
C LEU A 179 4.58 -1.75 10.51
N LEU A 180 3.83 -0.67 10.78
CA LEU A 180 4.39 0.50 11.48
C LEU A 180 4.77 0.21 12.94
N VAL A 181 4.04 -0.68 13.59
CA VAL A 181 4.16 -0.93 15.02
C VAL A 181 4.72 -2.31 15.36
N ARG A 182 4.69 -3.27 14.42
CA ARG A 182 5.23 -4.61 14.67
C ARG A 182 6.76 -4.59 14.68
N PRO A 183 7.41 -5.27 15.62
CA PRO A 183 8.86 -5.42 15.62
C PRO A 183 9.33 -6.34 14.49
N PHE A 184 10.45 -5.99 13.88
CA PHE A 184 11.19 -6.83 12.93
C PHE A 184 12.44 -7.36 13.65
N ALA A 185 12.26 -8.33 14.54
CA ALA A 185 13.35 -8.99 15.23
C ALA A 185 13.90 -10.17 14.41
N PRO A 186 15.18 -10.52 14.52
CA PRO A 186 15.74 -11.70 13.86
C PRO A 186 15.04 -13.01 14.27
N ASP A 187 14.64 -13.14 15.52
CA ASP A 187 13.86 -14.24 16.08
C ASP A 187 12.59 -13.69 16.75
N ILE A 188 11.48 -13.74 16.02
CA ILE A 188 10.16 -13.31 16.52
C ILE A 188 9.70 -14.15 17.71
N GLY A 189 10.11 -15.42 17.79
CA GLY A 189 9.74 -16.34 18.87
C GLY A 189 10.24 -15.89 20.25
N LYS A 190 11.28 -15.07 20.30
CA LYS A 190 11.82 -14.50 21.55
C LYS A 190 11.06 -13.30 22.08
N ILE A 191 10.19 -12.69 21.27
CA ILE A 191 9.33 -11.60 21.74
C ILE A 191 8.35 -12.19 22.76
N PRO A 192 8.23 -11.61 23.98
CA PRO A 192 7.35 -12.13 25.01
C PRO A 192 5.90 -12.30 24.52
N GLU A 193 5.25 -13.39 24.91
CA GLU A 193 3.87 -13.73 24.49
C GLU A 193 2.88 -12.59 24.75
N ALA A 194 2.97 -11.94 25.92
CA ALA A 194 2.11 -10.79 26.24
C ALA A 194 2.28 -9.62 25.26
N GLU A 195 3.45 -9.44 24.66
CA GLU A 195 3.72 -8.45 23.64
C GLU A 195 3.20 -8.91 22.27
N ARG A 196 3.33 -10.18 21.94
CA ARG A 196 2.79 -10.77 20.70
C ARG A 196 1.29 -10.71 20.65
N ALA A 197 0.59 -10.95 21.75
CA ALA A 197 -0.88 -10.91 21.85
C ALA A 197 -1.49 -9.57 21.40
N TYR A 198 -0.78 -8.46 21.53
CA TYR A 198 -1.22 -7.17 20.99
C TYR A 198 -1.33 -7.21 19.46
N TYR A 199 -0.31 -7.74 18.78
CA TYR A 199 -0.27 -7.80 17.31
C TYR A 199 -1.28 -8.80 16.78
N GLU A 200 -1.40 -9.95 17.40
CA GLU A 200 -2.33 -11.02 17.06
C GLU A 200 -3.79 -10.55 17.04
N LYS A 201 -4.15 -9.70 18.00
CA LYS A 201 -5.50 -9.10 18.09
C LYS A 201 -5.90 -8.34 16.83
N TYR A 202 -4.95 -7.71 16.15
CA TYR A 202 -5.20 -6.84 15.02
C TYR A 202 -4.75 -7.42 13.67
N MET A 203 -4.10 -8.57 13.66
CA MET A 203 -3.68 -9.23 12.43
C MET A 203 -4.84 -9.94 11.76
N THR A 204 -4.84 -9.94 10.45
CA THR A 204 -5.81 -10.69 9.67
C THR A 204 -5.53 -12.17 9.77
N VAL A 205 -6.57 -12.93 10.09
CA VAL A 205 -6.56 -14.38 9.94
C VAL A 205 -6.50 -14.68 8.45
N THR A 206 -5.50 -15.43 8.00
CA THR A 206 -5.49 -15.90 6.62
C THR A 206 -6.56 -16.97 6.43
N PHE A 207 -7.12 -17.04 5.23
CA PHE A 207 -8.14 -18.04 4.87
C PHE A 207 -7.73 -19.48 5.19
N ASN A 208 -6.42 -19.71 5.29
CA ASN A 208 -5.85 -21.04 5.41
C ASN A 208 -5.55 -21.47 6.86
N ASN A 209 -5.58 -20.54 7.81
CA ASN A 209 -5.37 -20.87 9.22
C ASN A 209 -6.24 -20.00 10.14
N PRO A 210 -7.54 -20.33 10.28
CA PRO A 210 -8.48 -19.52 11.06
C PRO A 210 -8.21 -19.56 12.58
N ASN A 211 -7.32 -20.43 13.04
CA ASN A 211 -7.15 -20.70 14.47
C ASN A 211 -5.82 -20.17 15.05
N LEU A 212 -4.92 -19.68 14.20
CA LEU A 212 -3.59 -19.26 14.63
C LEU A 212 -3.21 -17.94 13.98
N VAL A 213 -3.57 -16.87 14.65
CA VAL A 213 -3.02 -15.55 14.38
C VAL A 213 -1.89 -15.35 15.37
N ASP A 214 -0.71 -15.71 14.98
CA ASP A 214 0.52 -15.47 15.72
C ASP A 214 1.43 -14.59 14.86
N LEU A 215 2.19 -13.72 15.48
CA LEU A 215 3.20 -12.90 14.82
C LEU A 215 4.23 -13.77 14.06
N GLY A 216 4.47 -15.00 14.54
CA GLY A 216 5.37 -15.98 13.91
C GLY A 216 4.77 -16.71 12.71
N THR A 217 3.43 -16.76 12.57
CA THR A 217 2.74 -17.41 11.45
C THR A 217 2.35 -16.44 10.37
N ASP A 218 2.91 -15.26 10.39
CA ASP A 218 2.59 -14.19 9.49
C ASP A 218 2.81 -14.62 8.04
N ILE A 219 1.79 -14.32 7.26
CA ILE A 219 1.73 -14.55 5.83
C ILE A 219 2.90 -13.90 5.03
N LEU A 220 3.60 -12.90 5.59
CA LEU A 220 4.83 -12.35 4.99
C LEU A 220 5.85 -13.45 4.69
N TRP A 221 5.89 -14.49 5.50
CA TRP A 221 6.75 -15.65 5.31
C TRP A 221 6.35 -16.55 4.15
N THR A 222 5.06 -16.59 3.82
CA THR A 222 4.53 -17.57 2.88
C THR A 222 4.31 -16.98 1.48
N LEU A 223 4.19 -15.69 1.37
CA LEU A 223 3.83 -15.04 0.10
C LEU A 223 4.97 -14.28 -0.56
N MET A 224 6.12 -14.15 0.09
CA MET A 224 7.32 -13.57 -0.50
C MET A 224 8.48 -14.57 -0.36
N THR A 225 8.97 -15.07 -1.48
CA THR A 225 10.19 -15.87 -1.48
C THR A 225 11.41 -14.99 -1.20
N ARG A 226 12.53 -15.60 -0.78
CA ARG A 226 13.80 -14.91 -0.63
C ARG A 226 14.18 -14.09 -1.88
N ASP A 227 14.07 -14.70 -3.05
CA ASP A 227 14.47 -14.07 -4.31
C ASP A 227 13.56 -12.89 -4.69
N GLN A 228 12.27 -13.00 -4.41
CA GLN A 228 11.32 -11.87 -4.57
C GLN A 228 11.66 -10.74 -3.60
N ALA A 229 12.00 -11.05 -2.36
CA ALA A 229 12.37 -10.08 -1.35
C ALA A 229 13.71 -9.38 -1.69
N ASP A 230 14.73 -10.13 -2.12
CA ASP A 230 16.01 -9.58 -2.61
C ASP A 230 15.78 -8.62 -3.81
N ALA A 231 14.93 -9.02 -4.76
CA ALA A 231 14.60 -8.20 -5.92
C ALA A 231 13.85 -6.91 -5.51
N ALA A 232 12.92 -6.98 -4.58
CA ALA A 232 12.17 -5.84 -4.08
C ALA A 232 13.08 -4.84 -3.34
N VAL A 233 13.99 -5.33 -2.48
CA VAL A 233 15.01 -4.50 -1.82
C VAL A 233 15.88 -3.78 -2.86
N ALA A 234 16.42 -4.52 -3.82
CA ALA A 234 17.27 -3.96 -4.87
C ALA A 234 16.54 -2.91 -5.73
N GLN A 235 15.26 -3.13 -6.05
CA GLN A 235 14.45 -2.17 -6.80
C GLN A 235 14.19 -0.91 -5.98
N ALA A 236 13.77 -1.04 -4.72
CA ALA A 236 13.53 0.10 -3.85
C ALA A 236 14.78 0.96 -3.69
N ASP A 237 15.93 0.32 -3.44
CA ASP A 237 17.20 1.02 -3.24
C ASP A 237 17.68 1.75 -4.52
N ARG A 238 17.41 1.20 -5.69
CA ARG A 238 17.79 1.81 -6.97
C ARG A 238 16.89 2.97 -7.40
N ALA A 239 15.57 2.85 -7.19
CA ALA A 239 14.58 3.67 -7.89
C ALA A 239 13.93 4.77 -7.03
N THR A 240 14.05 4.72 -5.69
CA THR A 240 13.17 5.50 -4.83
C THR A 240 13.87 6.65 -4.11
N TRP A 241 14.97 6.39 -3.42
CA TRP A 241 15.49 7.30 -2.40
C TRP A 241 16.01 8.61 -2.95
N LYS A 242 16.73 8.56 -4.10
CA LYS A 242 17.28 9.78 -4.72
C LYS A 242 16.21 10.82 -5.03
N SER A 243 15.08 10.38 -5.58
CA SER A 243 13.98 11.28 -5.91
C SER A 243 13.32 11.87 -4.66
N LEU A 244 13.15 11.07 -3.60
CA LEU A 244 12.61 11.55 -2.34
C LEU A 244 13.57 12.52 -1.63
N ASP A 245 14.88 12.27 -1.68
CA ASP A 245 15.89 13.15 -1.07
C ASP A 245 15.96 14.50 -1.80
N GLU A 246 15.92 14.50 -3.13
CA GLU A 246 15.88 15.72 -3.92
C GLU A 246 14.59 16.52 -3.67
N ALA A 247 13.45 15.85 -3.57
CA ALA A 247 12.18 16.51 -3.28
C ALA A 247 12.15 17.09 -1.85
N ASP A 248 12.70 16.39 -0.84
CA ASP A 248 12.80 16.89 0.54
C ASP A 248 13.63 18.18 0.59
N GLY A 249 14.81 18.19 -0.02
CA GLY A 249 15.68 19.36 -0.07
C GLY A 249 15.00 20.55 -0.74
N MET A 250 14.35 20.32 -1.89
CA MET A 250 13.64 21.39 -2.62
C MET A 250 12.48 21.99 -1.81
N LEU A 251 11.68 21.17 -1.14
CA LEU A 251 10.59 21.67 -0.32
C LEU A 251 11.11 22.39 0.92
N ALA A 252 12.19 21.91 1.54
CA ALA A 252 12.85 22.58 2.66
C ALA A 252 13.36 23.97 2.26
N ASP A 253 14.07 24.08 1.13
CA ASP A 253 14.56 25.36 0.60
C ASP A 253 13.40 26.32 0.28
N ALA A 254 12.31 25.81 -0.30
CA ALA A 254 11.13 26.61 -0.62
C ALA A 254 10.43 27.15 0.64
N ILE A 255 10.45 26.44 1.76
CA ILE A 255 9.89 26.89 3.03
C ILE A 255 10.64 28.11 3.57
N GLU A 256 11.97 28.18 3.37
CA GLU A 256 12.79 29.32 3.84
C GLU A 256 12.44 30.63 3.12
N GLY A 257 12.09 30.53 1.82
CA GLY A 257 11.73 31.68 1.01
C GLY A 257 10.24 32.02 0.97
N ALA A 258 9.38 31.22 1.58
CA ALA A 258 7.93 31.38 1.51
C ALA A 258 7.34 31.94 2.82
N GLU A 259 6.24 32.70 2.68
CA GLU A 259 5.47 33.25 3.77
C GLU A 259 3.99 32.87 3.69
N GLY A 260 3.25 33.06 4.78
CA GLY A 260 1.81 32.93 4.85
C GLY A 260 1.31 31.55 4.39
N GLU A 261 0.32 31.54 3.51
CA GLU A 261 -0.35 30.32 3.01
C GLU A 261 0.58 29.48 2.14
N ALA A 262 1.42 30.09 1.31
CA ALA A 262 2.39 29.36 0.49
C ALA A 262 3.36 28.54 1.35
N ARG A 263 3.85 29.13 2.45
CA ARG A 263 4.69 28.43 3.42
C ARG A 263 3.98 27.24 4.05
N ALA A 264 2.70 27.40 4.39
CA ALA A 264 1.90 26.31 4.96
C ALA A 264 1.71 25.16 3.97
N VAL A 265 1.53 25.44 2.68
CA VAL A 265 1.47 24.42 1.62
C VAL A 265 2.78 23.65 1.53
N PHE A 266 3.93 24.34 1.49
CA PHE A 266 5.22 23.66 1.42
C PHE A 266 5.50 22.77 2.65
N ILE A 267 5.13 23.23 3.86
CA ILE A 267 5.23 22.42 5.08
C ILE A 267 4.35 21.17 4.97
N ASP A 268 3.08 21.33 4.57
CA ASP A 268 2.17 20.19 4.39
C ASP A 268 2.73 19.15 3.41
N GLN A 269 3.26 19.60 2.26
CA GLN A 269 3.83 18.71 1.27
C GLN A 269 5.13 18.04 1.72
N LEU A 270 5.97 18.74 2.46
CA LEU A 270 7.20 18.19 3.03
C LEU A 270 6.90 17.11 4.09
N ASP A 271 5.94 17.37 4.98
CA ASP A 271 5.53 16.39 6.00
C ASP A 271 4.98 15.11 5.36
N ARG A 272 4.14 15.24 4.33
CA ARG A 272 3.62 14.09 3.56
C ARG A 272 4.74 13.32 2.86
N LEU A 273 5.69 14.01 2.25
CA LEU A 273 6.86 13.38 1.61
C LEU A 273 7.71 12.61 2.61
N ARG A 274 7.94 13.18 3.79
CA ARG A 274 8.69 12.53 4.89
C ARG A 274 7.95 11.33 5.45
N ALA A 275 6.62 11.43 5.58
CA ALA A 275 5.79 10.29 5.94
C ALA A 275 5.86 9.17 4.89
N LEU A 276 5.78 9.51 3.60
CA LEU A 276 5.96 8.55 2.50
C LEU A 276 7.33 7.87 2.55
N ARG A 277 8.38 8.65 2.80
CA ARG A 277 9.73 8.10 2.95
C ARG A 277 9.83 7.09 4.09
N CYS A 278 9.27 7.41 5.25
CA CYS A 278 9.22 6.48 6.39
C CYS A 278 8.41 5.22 6.06
N TYR A 279 7.28 5.39 5.40
CA TYR A 279 6.41 4.31 4.96
C TYR A 279 7.14 3.36 3.99
N PHE A 280 7.74 3.89 2.94
CA PHE A 280 8.50 3.10 1.98
C PHE A 280 9.73 2.45 2.61
N ARG A 281 10.36 3.12 3.58
CA ARG A 281 11.49 2.52 4.31
C ARG A 281 11.04 1.31 5.13
N THR A 282 9.91 1.39 5.84
CA THR A 282 9.35 0.22 6.56
C THR A 282 9.01 -0.92 5.59
N LEU A 283 8.38 -0.64 4.44
CA LEU A 283 8.09 -1.66 3.43
C LEU A 283 9.37 -2.33 2.89
N ARG A 284 10.37 -1.52 2.52
CA ARG A 284 11.67 -2.02 2.08
C ARG A 284 12.35 -2.88 3.15
N ASN A 285 12.27 -2.45 4.41
CA ASN A 285 12.84 -3.18 5.54
C ASN A 285 12.08 -4.46 5.84
N THR A 286 10.76 -4.50 5.59
CA THR A 286 9.98 -5.74 5.62
C THR A 286 10.51 -6.75 4.61
N ALA A 287 10.75 -6.35 3.37
CA ALA A 287 11.34 -7.21 2.37
C ALA A 287 12.77 -7.64 2.77
N ALA A 288 13.58 -6.71 3.31
CA ALA A 288 14.93 -7.03 3.77
C ALA A 288 14.93 -8.03 4.94
N TRP A 289 13.94 -7.96 5.83
CA TRP A 289 13.77 -8.94 6.90
C TRP A 289 13.48 -10.33 6.32
N VAL A 290 12.55 -10.43 5.38
CA VAL A 290 12.25 -11.69 4.68
C VAL A 290 13.51 -12.23 3.98
N ALA A 291 14.17 -11.42 3.16
CA ALA A 291 15.37 -11.81 2.42
C ALA A 291 16.52 -12.26 3.34
N GLY A 292 16.72 -11.53 4.44
CA GLY A 292 17.78 -11.80 5.39
C GLY A 292 17.52 -13.07 6.18
N VAL A 293 16.34 -13.21 6.81
CA VAL A 293 16.04 -14.36 7.68
C VAL A 293 15.87 -15.65 6.88
N HIS A 294 15.12 -15.62 5.75
CA HIS A 294 15.03 -16.78 4.86
C HIS A 294 16.40 -17.15 4.29
N GLY A 295 17.15 -16.14 3.82
CA GLY A 295 18.49 -16.40 3.30
C GLY A 295 19.44 -17.01 4.33
N TYR A 296 19.37 -16.58 5.59
CA TYR A 296 20.15 -17.15 6.67
C TYR A 296 19.80 -18.63 6.93
N ILE A 297 18.50 -18.97 6.95
CA ILE A 297 18.01 -20.33 7.21
C ILE A 297 18.33 -21.25 6.04
N GLU A 298 18.21 -20.79 4.81
CA GLU A 298 18.46 -21.56 3.59
C GLU A 298 19.95 -21.72 3.26
N ALA A 299 20.81 -20.85 3.80
CA ALA A 299 22.23 -20.84 3.48
C ALA A 299 22.94 -22.10 3.94
N GLN A 300 23.59 -22.80 3.01
CA GLN A 300 24.49 -23.93 3.27
C GLN A 300 25.95 -23.49 3.42
N ASP A 301 26.32 -22.37 2.78
CA ASP A 301 27.63 -21.77 2.86
C ASP A 301 27.74 -20.85 4.08
N PRO A 302 28.74 -21.04 4.96
CA PRO A 302 28.96 -20.18 6.13
C PRO A 302 29.13 -18.69 5.78
N ALA A 303 29.79 -18.36 4.67
CA ALA A 303 29.97 -16.96 4.26
C ALA A 303 28.64 -16.31 3.82
N GLU A 304 27.79 -17.06 3.14
CA GLU A 304 26.43 -16.59 2.80
C GLU A 304 25.60 -16.41 4.08
N LYS A 305 25.69 -17.35 5.02
CA LYS A 305 24.99 -17.26 6.31
C LYS A 305 25.40 -16.00 7.08
N GLU A 306 26.69 -15.71 7.18
CA GLU A 306 27.23 -14.50 7.82
C GLU A 306 26.74 -13.23 7.09
N ARG A 307 26.75 -13.23 5.76
CA ARG A 307 26.24 -12.11 4.96
C ARG A 307 24.76 -11.83 5.22
N ARG A 308 23.94 -12.89 5.31
CA ARG A 308 22.50 -12.76 5.60
C ARG A 308 22.24 -12.26 7.02
N GLU A 309 23.00 -12.74 7.98
CA GLU A 309 22.92 -12.25 9.36
C GLU A 309 23.28 -10.76 9.46
N ALA A 310 24.34 -10.32 8.77
CA ALA A 310 24.69 -8.91 8.68
C ALA A 310 23.57 -8.08 8.07
N MET A 311 22.96 -8.56 6.97
CA MET A 311 21.82 -7.92 6.33
C MET A 311 20.62 -7.74 7.29
N VAL A 312 20.31 -8.73 8.12
CA VAL A 312 19.25 -8.64 9.13
C VAL A 312 19.59 -7.57 10.17
N ARG A 313 20.82 -7.52 10.67
CA ARG A 313 21.25 -6.50 11.65
C ARG A 313 21.17 -5.09 11.09
N GLU A 314 21.66 -4.88 9.86
CA GLU A 314 21.56 -3.60 9.17
C GLU A 314 20.12 -3.16 8.97
N MET A 315 19.24 -4.11 8.62
CA MET A 315 17.81 -3.84 8.48
C MET A 315 17.18 -3.44 9.81
N VAL A 316 17.49 -4.15 10.91
CA VAL A 316 16.98 -3.81 12.25
C VAL A 316 17.40 -2.39 12.64
N ASP A 317 18.68 -2.03 12.47
CA ASP A 317 19.17 -0.69 12.78
C ASP A 317 18.51 0.39 11.90
N ALA A 318 18.34 0.11 10.61
CA ALA A 318 17.65 1.01 9.67
C ALA A 318 16.18 1.22 10.05
N GLU A 319 15.47 0.15 10.45
CA GLU A 319 14.07 0.26 10.86
C GLU A 319 13.90 0.95 12.22
N ILE A 320 14.79 0.75 13.17
CA ILE A 320 14.81 1.49 14.44
C ILE A 320 14.95 2.99 14.17
N ALA A 321 15.90 3.38 13.32
CA ALA A 321 16.10 4.79 12.97
C ALA A 321 14.88 5.37 12.24
N ASN A 322 14.30 4.62 11.31
CA ASN A 322 13.11 4.99 10.55
C ASN A 322 11.87 5.15 11.45
N ALA A 323 11.64 4.21 12.35
CA ALA A 323 10.53 4.24 13.29
C ALA A 323 10.64 5.46 14.26
N LYS A 324 11.84 5.76 14.76
CA LYS A 324 12.08 6.96 15.56
C LYS A 324 11.78 8.24 14.77
N ALA A 325 12.18 8.31 13.50
CA ALA A 325 11.89 9.45 12.63
C ALA A 325 10.40 9.64 12.40
N LEU A 326 9.65 8.54 12.16
CA LEU A 326 8.20 8.60 11.99
C LEU A 326 7.47 9.04 13.25
N ALA A 327 7.86 8.53 14.43
CA ALA A 327 7.29 8.95 15.70
C ALA A 327 7.52 10.45 15.95
N ALA A 328 8.73 10.95 15.70
CA ALA A 328 9.05 12.36 15.81
C ALA A 328 8.24 13.23 14.83
N LEU A 329 8.04 12.76 13.60
CA LEU A 329 7.20 13.45 12.61
C LEU A 329 5.74 13.56 13.10
N PHE A 330 5.17 12.50 13.64
CA PHE A 330 3.83 12.51 14.22
C PHE A 330 3.69 13.51 15.37
N GLU A 331 4.72 13.65 16.20
CA GLU A 331 4.69 14.54 17.37
C GLU A 331 4.89 16.02 17.00
N SER A 332 5.65 16.30 15.95
CA SER A 332 6.00 17.67 15.55
C SER A 332 5.11 18.25 14.46
N SER A 333 4.55 17.39 13.58
CA SER A 333 3.75 17.83 12.45
C SER A 333 2.30 18.14 12.82
N LYS A 334 1.75 19.16 12.16
CA LYS A 334 0.31 19.44 12.18
C LYS A 334 -0.42 18.90 10.94
N THR A 335 0.31 18.34 10.00
CA THR A 335 -0.21 17.80 8.76
C THR A 335 -0.87 16.43 9.01
N PRO A 336 -2.15 16.26 8.68
CA PRO A 336 -2.82 14.96 8.82
C PRO A 336 -2.43 14.04 7.65
N PHE A 337 -1.21 13.50 7.67
CA PHE A 337 -0.67 12.67 6.59
C PHE A 337 -1.08 11.19 6.67
N MET A 338 -1.72 10.77 7.76
CA MET A 338 -2.23 9.41 7.95
C MET A 338 -3.54 9.43 8.72
N PRO A 339 -4.54 8.59 8.37
CA PRO A 339 -5.74 8.45 9.17
C PRO A 339 -5.44 7.78 10.50
N VAL A 340 -5.91 8.36 11.58
CA VAL A 340 -5.94 7.76 12.92
C VAL A 340 -7.34 7.89 13.51
N ASP A 341 -7.80 6.87 14.23
CA ASP A 341 -9.11 6.91 14.89
C ASP A 341 -8.98 7.49 16.30
N PRO A 342 -9.62 8.64 16.60
CA PRO A 342 -9.59 9.23 17.92
C PRO A 342 -10.34 8.41 18.99
N LYS A 343 -11.20 7.46 18.58
CA LYS A 343 -11.92 6.57 19.48
C LYS A 343 -11.11 5.34 19.89
N GLY A 344 -9.99 5.09 19.22
CA GLY A 344 -9.12 3.95 19.47
C GLY A 344 -8.79 3.16 18.22
N GLU A 345 -7.97 2.14 18.39
CA GLU A 345 -7.56 1.30 17.27
C GLU A 345 -8.69 0.41 16.78
N THR A 346 -8.75 0.29 15.47
CA THR A 346 -9.56 -0.72 14.78
C THR A 346 -8.64 -1.68 14.02
N PHE A 347 -9.23 -2.70 13.42
CA PHE A 347 -8.53 -3.64 12.57
C PHE A 347 -7.73 -2.95 11.42
N ASN A 348 -8.29 -1.90 10.81
CA ASN A 348 -7.71 -1.23 9.65
C ASN A 348 -7.06 0.13 9.95
N ILE A 349 -7.26 0.70 11.15
CA ILE A 349 -6.83 2.05 11.46
C ILE A 349 -6.16 2.06 12.82
N TYR A 350 -5.02 2.75 12.91
CA TYR A 350 -4.33 2.99 14.17
C TYR A 350 -5.07 4.04 15.01
N GLY A 351 -4.90 3.97 16.33
CA GLY A 351 -5.36 5.02 17.26
C GLY A 351 -4.39 6.20 17.33
N THR A 352 -4.78 7.22 18.10
CA THR A 352 -3.94 8.40 18.37
C THR A 352 -2.68 8.08 19.19
N ASN A 353 -2.62 6.91 19.82
CA ASN A 353 -1.47 6.36 20.54
C ASN A 353 -0.38 5.74 19.61
N LEU A 354 -0.49 5.91 18.30
CA LEU A 354 0.46 5.34 17.34
C LEU A 354 1.93 5.65 17.65
N PRO A 355 2.33 6.89 18.04
CA PRO A 355 3.73 7.17 18.41
C PRO A 355 4.23 6.34 19.60
N GLU A 356 3.37 6.03 20.57
CA GLU A 356 3.71 5.18 21.71
C GLU A 356 3.94 3.74 21.29
N LEU A 357 3.11 3.23 20.40
CA LEU A 357 3.23 1.88 19.83
C LEU A 357 4.51 1.76 18.98
N ILE A 358 4.87 2.80 18.23
CA ILE A 358 6.11 2.84 17.47
C ILE A 358 7.31 2.82 18.44
N ARG A 359 7.28 3.57 19.54
CA ARG A 359 8.35 3.52 20.57
C ARG A 359 8.47 2.12 21.20
N LYS A 360 7.34 1.46 21.45
CA LYS A 360 7.33 0.07 21.95
C LYS A 360 7.97 -0.90 20.94
N LYS A 361 7.63 -0.79 19.65
CA LYS A 361 8.31 -1.51 18.58
C LYS A 361 9.83 -1.32 18.64
N VAL A 362 10.27 -0.06 18.75
CA VAL A 362 11.71 0.26 18.83
C VAL A 362 12.37 -0.42 20.00
N ALA A 363 11.78 -0.36 21.20
CA ALA A 363 12.34 -0.99 22.41
C ALA A 363 12.46 -2.51 22.26
N LEU A 364 11.47 -3.16 21.67
CA LEU A 364 11.53 -4.60 21.38
C LEU A 364 12.63 -4.92 20.37
N MET A 365 12.75 -4.15 19.30
CA MET A 365 13.79 -4.34 18.30
C MET A 365 15.19 -4.10 18.88
N GLU A 366 15.40 -3.08 19.71
CA GLU A 366 16.66 -2.83 20.40
C GLU A 366 17.06 -3.98 21.32
N THR A 367 16.08 -4.59 22.00
CA THR A 367 16.30 -5.73 22.89
C THR A 367 16.73 -6.98 22.11
N HIS A 368 16.09 -7.23 20.97
CA HIS A 368 16.23 -8.46 20.20
C HIS A 368 17.13 -8.34 18.96
N ARG A 369 17.80 -7.19 18.75
CA ARG A 369 18.57 -6.88 17.54
C ARG A 369 19.72 -7.86 17.22
N ASN A 370 20.27 -8.52 18.25
CA ASN A 370 21.40 -9.41 18.13
C ASN A 370 21.02 -10.89 18.24
N ASP A 371 19.73 -11.20 18.21
CA ASP A 371 19.29 -12.57 18.22
C ASP A 371 19.70 -13.26 16.91
N GLU A 372 19.94 -14.55 16.96
CA GLU A 372 20.20 -15.34 15.77
C GLU A 372 18.92 -15.43 14.92
N PRO A 373 18.99 -15.18 13.60
CA PRO A 373 17.83 -15.29 12.73
C PRO A 373 17.22 -16.69 12.78
N ARG A 374 15.94 -16.76 13.12
CA ARG A 374 15.21 -18.01 13.27
C ARG A 374 13.75 -17.85 12.87
N ILE A 375 13.23 -18.91 12.26
CA ILE A 375 11.79 -19.15 12.11
C ILE A 375 11.50 -20.45 12.84
N ASP A 376 10.51 -20.45 13.70
CA ASP A 376 10.01 -21.69 14.26
C ASP A 376 9.13 -22.39 13.22
N PRO A 377 9.51 -23.56 12.70
CA PRO A 377 8.69 -24.28 11.72
C PRO A 377 7.31 -24.64 12.24
N ASP A 378 7.15 -24.76 13.56
CA ASP A 378 5.87 -25.03 14.19
C ASP A 378 4.94 -23.82 14.17
N PHE A 379 5.45 -22.62 13.97
CA PHE A 379 4.66 -21.42 13.73
C PHE A 379 4.34 -21.19 12.25
N MET A 380 5.07 -21.83 11.35
CA MET A 380 4.80 -21.78 9.93
C MET A 380 3.75 -22.82 9.54
N TRP A 381 2.58 -22.37 9.11
CA TRP A 381 1.57 -23.26 8.51
C TRP A 381 1.18 -24.52 9.33
N ARG A 382 0.47 -24.31 10.39
CA ARG A 382 -0.29 -25.40 10.99
C ARG A 382 -1.62 -25.57 10.25
N LEU A 383 -1.57 -26.23 9.09
CA LEU A 383 -2.80 -26.83 8.58
C LEU A 383 -3.31 -27.83 9.62
N PRO A 384 -4.64 -27.86 9.88
CA PRO A 384 -5.20 -28.96 10.66
C PRO A 384 -4.67 -30.30 10.10
N PRO A 385 -4.28 -31.24 10.94
CA PRO A 385 -3.72 -32.53 10.49
C PRO A 385 -4.62 -33.30 9.51
N ASP A 386 -5.89 -32.97 9.49
CA ASP A 386 -6.97 -33.57 8.68
C ASP A 386 -7.31 -32.78 7.40
N ALA A 387 -6.66 -31.65 7.15
CA ALA A 387 -6.97 -30.84 5.96
C ALA A 387 -6.55 -31.50 4.63
N GLY A 388 -5.68 -32.53 4.68
CA GLY A 388 -5.27 -33.28 3.48
C GLY A 388 -4.59 -32.45 2.39
N LEU A 389 -4.19 -31.22 2.69
CA LEU A 389 -3.72 -30.23 1.75
C LEU A 389 -2.20 -30.07 1.86
N ASP A 390 -1.50 -30.18 0.73
CA ASP A 390 -0.09 -29.85 0.66
C ASP A 390 0.10 -28.33 0.79
N PRO A 391 0.77 -27.82 1.85
CA PRO A 391 1.04 -26.40 2.01
C PRO A 391 1.74 -25.79 0.81
N LYS A 392 2.57 -26.57 0.09
CA LYS A 392 3.28 -26.10 -1.12
C LYS A 392 2.35 -25.87 -2.32
N ALA A 393 1.15 -26.45 -2.33
CA ALA A 393 0.19 -26.24 -3.37
C ALA A 393 -0.40 -24.81 -3.34
N TYR A 394 -0.43 -24.16 -2.17
CA TYR A 394 -0.92 -22.80 -1.97
C TYR A 394 0.15 -21.71 -2.15
N MET A 395 1.43 -22.11 -2.22
CA MET A 395 2.55 -21.18 -2.45
C MET A 395 2.76 -20.85 -3.94
N LYS A 396 1.87 -21.24 -4.83
CA LYS A 396 2.02 -21.07 -6.28
C LYS A 396 1.27 -19.86 -6.85
N TYR A 397 0.99 -18.85 -6.04
CA TYR A 397 0.36 -17.61 -6.53
C TYR A 397 1.30 -16.44 -6.52
#